data_77958d81c00467f94dc8c9f53dfd3a5d
#
_entry.id   77958d81c00467f94dc8c9f53dfd3a5d
#
_cell.length_a   1.000
_cell.length_b   1.000
_cell.length_c   1.000
_cell.angle_alpha   90.00
_cell.angle_beta   90.00
_cell.angle_gamma   90.00
#
_symmetry.space_group_name_H-M   'P 1'
#
loop_
_entity.id
_entity.type
_entity.pdbx_description
1 polymer ?
#
loop_
_entity_poly.entity_id
_entity_poly.type
_entity_poly.pdbx_seq_one_letter_code
_entity_poly.pdbx_strand_id
1 'polypeptide(L)'
;MGRFQKALDDPRAAIAWAFRKTQHMWSDEQYLKILYRLFYGRKLNRKSPVTYSEKMQWLKLYHRQTVFTRMVDKYEVKKIVSEKIGSDYVIPCYGVWDSFDEIEFDKLPNQFCLKCTHDSGSFVICKDKKMFDKAAAKARLEHNLYKNFFYEFREWPYKDVKPRIIAEKYEPSLGNADSEE
;
A
#
# COMPACT_ATOMS: atom_id res chain seq x y z
N MET A 1 -0.41 -14.70 19.35
CA MET A 1 0.41 -15.77 18.72
C MET A 1 1.58 -15.15 17.99
N GLY A 2 2.84 -15.39 18.40
CA GLY A 2 4.02 -14.67 17.90
C GLY A 2 4.34 -15.03 16.43
N ARG A 3 4.96 -14.08 15.68
CA ARG A 3 5.42 -14.30 14.29
C ARG A 3 6.31 -15.54 14.12
N PHE A 4 7.05 -15.93 15.15
CA PHE A 4 7.88 -17.13 15.19
C PHE A 4 7.06 -18.42 15.18
N GLN A 5 5.93 -18.47 15.88
CA GLN A 5 5.05 -19.65 15.91
C GLN A 5 4.46 -19.91 14.52
N LYS A 6 3.96 -18.86 13.84
CA LYS A 6 3.47 -18.98 12.47
C LYS A 6 4.53 -19.43 11.44
N ALA A 7 5.80 -19.10 11.66
CA ALA A 7 6.90 -19.54 10.81
C ALA A 7 7.28 -21.01 11.00
N LEU A 8 7.04 -21.56 12.18
CA LEU A 8 7.23 -23.00 12.47
C LEU A 8 6.10 -23.82 11.86
N ASP A 9 4.88 -23.27 11.82
CA ASP A 9 3.69 -23.93 11.29
C ASP A 9 3.65 -23.97 9.75
N ASP A 10 4.31 -22.98 9.08
CA ASP A 10 4.43 -22.94 7.62
C ASP A 10 5.88 -22.54 7.18
N PRO A 11 6.75 -23.54 6.97
CA PRO A 11 8.12 -23.31 6.49
C PRO A 11 8.19 -22.54 5.16
N ARG A 12 7.19 -22.69 4.29
CA ARG A 12 7.16 -21.99 3.00
C ARG A 12 6.92 -20.49 3.19
N ALA A 13 6.05 -20.12 4.13
CA ALA A 13 5.82 -18.72 4.47
C ALA A 13 7.08 -18.06 5.04
N ALA A 14 7.83 -18.76 5.89
CA ALA A 14 9.11 -18.28 6.40
C ALA A 14 10.15 -18.07 5.30
N ILE A 15 10.27 -19.01 4.37
CA ILE A 15 11.17 -18.91 3.20
C ILE A 15 10.73 -17.75 2.29
N ALA A 16 9.43 -17.62 2.03
CA ALA A 16 8.89 -16.52 1.22
C ALA A 16 9.19 -15.16 1.85
N TRP A 17 9.06 -15.04 3.18
CA TRP A 17 9.40 -13.83 3.90
C TRP A 17 10.90 -13.48 3.80
N ALA A 18 11.80 -14.46 3.96
CA ALA A 18 13.24 -14.27 3.81
C ALA A 18 13.60 -13.91 2.35
N PHE A 19 12.99 -14.58 1.38
CA PHE A 19 13.17 -14.30 -0.04
C PHE A 19 12.76 -12.87 -0.42
N ARG A 20 11.67 -12.34 0.16
CA ARG A 20 11.23 -10.95 -0.09
C ARG A 20 12.28 -9.90 0.29
N LYS A 21 13.19 -10.21 1.23
CA LYS A 21 14.31 -9.30 1.55
C LYS A 21 15.35 -9.19 0.44
N THR A 22 15.40 -10.13 -0.49
CA THR A 22 16.28 -10.11 -1.67
C THR A 22 15.64 -9.51 -2.91
N GLN A 23 14.50 -8.84 -2.73
CA GLN A 23 13.63 -8.34 -3.81
C GLN A 23 14.34 -7.52 -4.89
N HIS A 24 15.38 -6.77 -4.55
CA HIS A 24 16.13 -5.93 -5.50
C HIS A 24 17.11 -6.70 -6.40
N MET A 25 17.37 -7.97 -6.10
CA MET A 25 18.34 -8.81 -6.82
C MET A 25 17.73 -9.54 -8.02
N TRP A 26 16.41 -9.51 -8.19
CA TRP A 26 15.68 -10.33 -9.15
C TRP A 26 14.95 -9.48 -10.19
N SER A 27 14.90 -9.98 -11.43
CA SER A 27 13.95 -9.44 -12.39
C SER A 27 12.52 -9.69 -11.93
N ASP A 28 11.56 -8.87 -12.39
CA ASP A 28 10.14 -9.02 -12.01
C ASP A 28 9.62 -10.44 -12.28
N GLU A 29 9.99 -10.99 -13.44
CA GLU A 29 9.58 -12.33 -13.84
C GLU A 29 10.14 -13.42 -12.92
N GLN A 30 11.44 -13.36 -12.63
CA GLN A 30 12.09 -14.35 -11.75
C GLN A 30 11.50 -14.28 -10.35
N TYR A 31 11.35 -13.05 -9.82
CA TYR A 31 10.80 -12.82 -8.49
C TYR A 31 9.39 -13.38 -8.36
N LEU A 32 8.48 -13.07 -9.30
CA LEU A 32 7.12 -13.56 -9.28
C LEU A 32 7.02 -15.08 -9.45
N LYS A 33 7.87 -15.72 -10.28
CA LYS A 33 7.91 -17.18 -10.42
C LYS A 33 8.27 -17.85 -9.10
N ILE A 34 9.27 -17.33 -8.39
CA ILE A 34 9.77 -17.90 -7.14
C ILE A 34 8.70 -17.72 -6.06
N LEU A 35 8.17 -16.49 -5.88
CA LEU A 35 7.10 -16.22 -4.90
C LEU A 35 5.87 -17.09 -5.16
N TYR A 36 5.43 -17.18 -6.42
CA TYR A 36 4.29 -18.00 -6.78
C TYR A 36 4.49 -19.47 -6.37
N ARG A 37 5.69 -20.01 -6.63
CA ARG A 37 6.02 -21.38 -6.21
C ARG A 37 6.03 -21.57 -4.70
N LEU A 38 6.53 -20.58 -3.96
CA LEU A 38 6.56 -20.60 -2.50
C LEU A 38 5.15 -20.56 -1.91
N PHE A 39 4.27 -19.68 -2.42
CA PHE A 39 2.91 -19.56 -1.89
C PHE A 39 1.97 -20.68 -2.32
N TYR A 40 2.06 -21.13 -3.57
CA TYR A 40 1.08 -22.07 -4.13
C TYR A 40 1.63 -23.50 -4.32
N GLY A 41 2.91 -23.74 -4.05
CA GLY A 41 3.55 -25.05 -4.20
C GLY A 41 3.69 -25.54 -5.64
N ARG A 42 3.33 -24.73 -6.66
CA ARG A 42 3.35 -25.09 -8.09
C ARG A 42 3.99 -24.01 -8.94
N LYS A 43 4.37 -24.37 -10.17
CA LYS A 43 4.97 -23.42 -11.13
C LYS A 43 3.92 -22.45 -11.65
N LEU A 44 4.33 -21.18 -11.82
CA LEU A 44 3.51 -20.15 -12.46
C LEU A 44 3.39 -20.43 -13.97
N ASN A 45 2.17 -20.66 -14.45
CA ASN A 45 1.88 -20.72 -15.88
C ASN A 45 1.60 -19.31 -16.41
N ARG A 46 2.61 -18.67 -17.00
CA ARG A 46 2.50 -17.31 -17.54
C ARG A 46 2.14 -17.25 -19.03
N LYS A 47 2.35 -18.35 -19.77
CA LYS A 47 2.04 -18.41 -21.22
C LYS A 47 0.55 -18.58 -21.47
N SER A 48 -0.12 -19.38 -20.63
CA SER A 48 -1.55 -19.63 -20.71
C SER A 48 -2.11 -19.66 -19.28
N PRO A 49 -2.29 -18.50 -18.62
CA PRO A 49 -2.78 -18.42 -17.25
C PRO A 49 -4.26 -18.82 -17.19
N VAL A 50 -4.58 -19.81 -16.37
CA VAL A 50 -5.94 -20.35 -16.22
C VAL A 50 -6.58 -19.81 -14.94
N THR A 51 -5.86 -19.92 -13.82
CA THR A 51 -6.39 -19.53 -12.50
C THR A 51 -6.33 -18.02 -12.30
N TYR A 52 -7.18 -17.52 -11.40
CA TYR A 52 -7.18 -16.10 -11.00
C TYR A 52 -5.78 -15.62 -10.57
N SER A 53 -5.12 -16.40 -9.70
CA SER A 53 -3.78 -16.04 -9.22
C SER A 53 -2.73 -15.99 -10.35
N GLU A 54 -2.79 -16.86 -11.37
CA GLU A 54 -1.93 -16.82 -12.54
C GLU A 54 -2.21 -15.60 -13.42
N LYS A 55 -3.49 -15.28 -13.64
CA LYS A 55 -3.91 -14.08 -14.38
C LYS A 55 -3.43 -12.80 -13.70
N MET A 56 -3.49 -12.73 -12.37
CA MET A 56 -2.95 -11.59 -11.61
C MET A 56 -1.44 -11.41 -11.79
N GLN A 57 -0.65 -12.52 -11.78
CA GLN A 57 0.78 -12.42 -12.06
C GLN A 57 1.07 -12.00 -13.51
N TRP A 58 0.26 -12.46 -14.46
CA TRP A 58 0.36 -12.05 -15.84
C TRP A 58 0.11 -10.56 -16.02
N LEU A 59 -0.94 -10.01 -15.37
CA LEU A 59 -1.23 -8.57 -15.39
C LEU A 59 -0.07 -7.74 -14.84
N LYS A 60 0.55 -8.16 -13.74
CA LYS A 60 1.72 -7.49 -13.15
C LYS A 60 2.91 -7.42 -14.11
N LEU A 61 3.08 -8.42 -14.98
CA LEU A 61 4.20 -8.49 -15.92
C LEU A 61 3.94 -7.74 -17.22
N TYR A 62 2.72 -7.85 -17.75
CA TYR A 62 2.45 -7.51 -19.15
C TYR A 62 1.42 -6.38 -19.32
N HIS A 63 0.55 -6.11 -18.34
CA HIS A 63 -0.47 -5.07 -18.45
C HIS A 63 -0.03 -3.82 -17.68
N ARG A 64 0.82 -2.99 -18.33
CA ARG A 64 1.49 -1.83 -17.73
C ARG A 64 1.07 -0.55 -18.44
N GLN A 65 0.03 0.11 -17.91
CA GLN A 65 -0.46 1.38 -18.44
C GLN A 65 -0.24 2.49 -17.42
N THR A 66 0.28 3.64 -17.86
CA THR A 66 0.60 4.78 -16.98
C THR A 66 -0.60 5.31 -16.21
N VAL A 67 -1.80 5.17 -16.76
CA VAL A 67 -3.04 5.54 -16.06
C VAL A 67 -3.23 4.78 -14.75
N PHE A 68 -2.74 3.53 -14.66
CA PHE A 68 -2.86 2.73 -13.43
C PHE A 68 -2.02 3.30 -12.29
N THR A 69 -0.89 3.93 -12.58
CA THR A 69 -0.08 4.64 -11.57
C THR A 69 -0.88 5.76 -10.91
N ARG A 70 -1.63 6.54 -11.70
CA ARG A 70 -2.54 7.57 -11.18
C ARG A 70 -3.72 7.00 -10.41
N MET A 71 -4.21 5.81 -10.81
CA MET A 71 -5.34 5.14 -10.15
C MET A 71 -5.00 4.56 -8.78
N VAL A 72 -3.75 4.17 -8.54
CA VAL A 72 -3.31 3.64 -7.23
C VAL A 72 -2.76 4.73 -6.31
N ASP A 73 -2.38 5.90 -6.84
CA ASP A 73 -2.01 7.07 -6.03
C ASP A 73 -3.26 7.61 -5.32
N LYS A 74 -3.28 7.53 -3.98
CA LYS A 74 -4.45 7.94 -3.17
C LYS A 74 -4.84 9.41 -3.32
N TYR A 75 -3.91 10.27 -3.80
CA TYR A 75 -4.20 11.66 -4.09
C TYR A 75 -4.72 11.86 -5.52
N GLU A 76 -4.02 11.29 -6.52
CA GLU A 76 -4.40 11.46 -7.93
C GLU A 76 -5.74 10.77 -8.27
N VAL A 77 -6.03 9.61 -7.66
CA VAL A 77 -7.31 8.92 -7.89
C VAL A 77 -8.52 9.75 -7.48
N LYS A 78 -8.38 10.64 -6.49
CA LYS A 78 -9.46 11.54 -6.07
C LYS A 78 -9.92 12.46 -7.20
N LYS A 79 -8.98 12.97 -7.99
CA LYS A 79 -9.30 13.80 -9.18
C LYS A 79 -10.04 12.96 -10.22
N ILE A 80 -9.54 11.76 -10.52
CA ILE A 80 -10.15 10.86 -11.49
C ILE A 80 -11.60 10.52 -11.10
N VAL A 81 -11.84 10.20 -9.82
CA VAL A 81 -13.17 9.87 -9.31
C VAL A 81 -14.08 11.09 -9.35
N SER A 82 -13.59 12.24 -8.87
CA SER A 82 -14.36 13.49 -8.87
C SER A 82 -14.79 13.91 -10.29
N GLU A 83 -13.91 13.77 -11.29
CA GLU A 83 -14.20 14.06 -12.68
C GLU A 83 -15.22 13.09 -13.31
N LYS A 84 -15.24 11.83 -12.87
CA LYS A 84 -16.10 10.79 -13.48
C LYS A 84 -17.48 10.70 -12.85
N ILE A 85 -17.60 10.81 -11.54
CA ILE A 85 -18.85 10.55 -10.82
C ILE A 85 -19.21 11.65 -9.81
N GLY A 86 -18.36 12.68 -9.66
CA GLY A 86 -18.61 13.83 -8.78
C GLY A 86 -17.78 13.83 -7.51
N SER A 87 -17.57 15.04 -6.96
CA SER A 87 -16.79 15.27 -5.74
C SER A 87 -17.42 14.66 -4.49
N ASP A 88 -18.74 14.47 -4.48
CA ASP A 88 -19.51 13.96 -3.33
C ASP A 88 -19.15 12.48 -3.02
N TYR A 89 -18.59 11.78 -3.98
CA TYR A 89 -18.10 10.41 -3.81
C TYR A 89 -16.63 10.30 -3.38
N VAL A 90 -16.00 11.44 -3.10
CA VAL A 90 -14.57 11.51 -2.72
C VAL A 90 -14.45 11.95 -1.27
N ILE A 91 -13.76 11.15 -0.45
CA ILE A 91 -13.42 11.56 0.92
C ILE A 91 -12.61 12.87 0.86
N PRO A 92 -13.04 13.94 1.57
CA PRO A 92 -12.34 15.21 1.58
C PRO A 92 -10.86 15.07 1.97
N CYS A 93 -9.99 15.72 1.20
CA CYS A 93 -8.56 15.79 1.45
C CYS A 93 -8.23 17.19 1.98
N TYR A 94 -7.61 17.27 3.15
CA TYR A 94 -7.25 18.53 3.80
C TYR A 94 -5.89 19.08 3.36
N GLY A 95 -5.03 18.23 2.81
CA GLY A 95 -3.72 18.61 2.32
C GLY A 95 -2.90 17.43 1.83
N VAL A 96 -1.82 17.76 1.11
CA VAL A 96 -0.83 16.81 0.60
C VAL A 96 0.56 17.41 0.75
N TRP A 97 1.53 16.62 1.24
CA TRP A 97 2.88 17.07 1.56
C TRP A 97 3.92 16.02 1.13
N ASP A 98 5.12 16.48 0.80
CA ASP A 98 6.23 15.62 0.43
C ASP A 98 6.94 15.04 1.67
N SER A 99 6.85 15.71 2.82
CA SER A 99 7.41 15.26 4.11
C SER A 99 6.44 15.49 5.27
N PHE A 100 6.69 14.79 6.39
CA PHE A 100 5.87 14.95 7.59
C PHE A 100 5.99 16.34 8.22
N ASP A 101 7.17 16.95 8.14
CA ASP A 101 7.46 18.24 8.78
C ASP A 101 6.76 19.42 8.08
N GLU A 102 6.32 19.24 6.84
CA GLU A 102 5.52 20.23 6.10
C GLU A 102 4.06 20.29 6.54
N ILE A 103 3.59 19.31 7.35
CA ILE A 103 2.18 19.23 7.75
C ILE A 103 1.81 20.37 8.69
N GLU A 104 0.92 21.24 8.26
CA GLU A 104 0.39 22.34 9.04
C GLU A 104 -0.74 21.86 9.96
N PHE A 105 -0.37 21.17 11.04
CA PHE A 105 -1.32 20.54 11.96
C PHE A 105 -2.39 21.50 12.50
N ASP A 106 -2.06 22.76 12.66
CA ASP A 106 -3.01 23.76 13.21
C ASP A 106 -4.18 24.00 12.25
N LYS A 107 -3.96 23.84 10.95
CA LYS A 107 -4.99 23.96 9.91
C LYS A 107 -5.86 22.70 9.76
N LEU A 108 -5.43 21.57 10.29
CA LEU A 108 -6.21 20.33 10.24
C LEU A 108 -7.39 20.38 11.25
N PRO A 109 -8.52 19.70 10.97
CA PRO A 109 -9.61 19.55 11.93
C PRO A 109 -9.17 18.71 13.14
N ASN A 110 -10.04 18.59 14.16
CA ASN A 110 -9.73 17.77 15.34
C ASN A 110 -9.58 16.28 15.02
N GLN A 111 -10.30 15.80 14.00
CA GLN A 111 -10.26 14.40 13.55
C GLN A 111 -9.81 14.32 12.10
N PHE A 112 -8.81 13.50 11.83
CA PHE A 112 -8.29 13.27 10.49
C PHE A 112 -7.58 11.91 10.39
N CYS A 113 -7.28 11.48 9.16
CA CYS A 113 -6.45 10.33 8.88
C CYS A 113 -5.27 10.75 8.00
N LEU A 114 -4.04 10.49 8.44
CA LEU A 114 -2.83 10.63 7.61
C LEU A 114 -2.53 9.32 6.90
N LYS A 115 -2.15 9.38 5.62
CA LYS A 115 -1.81 8.21 4.80
C LYS A 115 -0.67 8.52 3.85
N CYS A 116 0.20 7.53 3.56
CA CYS A 116 1.07 7.63 2.39
C CYS A 116 0.29 7.37 1.11
N THR A 117 0.58 8.12 0.02
CA THR A 117 -0.17 8.02 -1.24
C THR A 117 0.16 6.77 -2.06
N HIS A 118 1.36 6.23 -1.91
CA HIS A 118 2.04 5.29 -2.81
C HIS A 118 2.12 3.84 -2.29
N ASP A 119 1.47 3.54 -1.17
CA ASP A 119 1.53 2.22 -0.54
C ASP A 119 0.15 1.69 -0.13
N SER A 120 0.13 0.55 0.57
CA SER A 120 -1.04 -0.01 1.22
C SER A 120 -0.76 -0.25 2.70
N GLY A 121 -1.63 0.27 3.57
CA GLY A 121 -1.58 0.00 5.03
C GLY A 121 -0.81 1.02 5.87
N SER A 122 -0.14 2.02 5.30
CA SER A 122 0.46 3.10 6.08
C SER A 122 -0.57 4.20 6.35
N PHE A 123 -1.25 4.12 7.47
CA PHE A 123 -2.16 5.17 7.91
C PHE A 123 -2.04 5.41 9.42
N VAL A 124 -2.36 6.63 9.84
CA VAL A 124 -2.43 7.04 11.25
C VAL A 124 -3.71 7.84 11.45
N ILE A 125 -4.55 7.39 12.37
CA ILE A 125 -5.82 8.04 12.69
C ILE A 125 -5.61 9.00 13.88
N CYS A 126 -6.02 10.24 13.71
CA CYS A 126 -6.19 11.22 14.79
C CYS A 126 -7.66 11.33 15.12
N LYS A 127 -8.05 10.85 16.32
CA LYS A 127 -9.41 11.00 16.85
C LYS A 127 -9.56 12.26 17.74
N ASP A 128 -8.45 12.75 18.30
CA ASP A 128 -8.36 13.99 19.05
C ASP A 128 -6.95 14.57 18.95
N LYS A 129 -6.82 15.78 18.41
CA LYS A 129 -5.52 16.46 18.24
C LYS A 129 -4.75 16.66 19.54
N LYS A 130 -5.45 16.83 20.66
CA LYS A 130 -4.80 17.02 21.97
C LYS A 130 -4.08 15.77 22.45
N MET A 131 -4.53 14.60 22.02
CA MET A 131 -3.98 13.30 22.38
C MET A 131 -3.11 12.70 21.25
N PHE A 132 -2.93 13.41 20.13
CA PHE A 132 -2.25 12.88 18.95
C PHE A 132 -0.74 12.85 19.13
N ASP A 133 -0.18 11.66 19.12
CA ASP A 133 1.27 11.44 19.15
C ASP A 133 1.90 11.71 17.78
N LYS A 134 2.34 12.96 17.60
CA LYS A 134 3.01 13.40 16.35
C LYS A 134 4.31 12.65 16.12
N ALA A 135 5.06 12.29 17.18
CA ALA A 135 6.35 11.61 17.03
C ALA A 135 6.18 10.18 16.53
N ALA A 136 5.24 9.43 17.10
CA ALA A 136 4.92 8.09 16.63
C ALA A 136 4.33 8.12 15.19
N ALA A 137 3.47 9.08 14.88
CA ALA A 137 2.93 9.27 13.54
C ALA A 137 4.03 9.57 12.52
N LYS A 138 4.97 10.48 12.83
CA LYS A 138 6.12 10.80 12.01
C LYS A 138 6.95 9.56 11.72
N ALA A 139 7.38 8.86 12.77
CA ALA A 139 8.21 7.66 12.62
C ALA A 139 7.55 6.60 11.72
N ARG A 140 6.23 6.39 11.87
CA ARG A 140 5.49 5.42 11.05
C ARG A 140 5.37 5.84 9.58
N LEU A 141 5.02 7.09 9.31
CA LEU A 141 4.79 7.57 7.94
C LEU A 141 6.11 7.75 7.19
N GLU A 142 7.13 8.35 7.82
CA GLU A 142 8.45 8.50 7.20
C GLU A 142 9.11 7.17 6.86
N HIS A 143 9.01 6.17 7.77
CA HIS A 143 9.48 4.83 7.46
C HIS A 143 8.86 4.25 6.17
N ASN A 144 7.60 4.58 5.89
CA ASN A 144 6.91 4.11 4.69
C ASN A 144 7.17 4.99 3.46
N LEU A 145 7.41 6.30 3.61
CA LEU A 145 7.77 7.18 2.49
C LEU A 145 9.02 6.71 1.75
N TYR A 146 9.98 6.11 2.45
CA TYR A 146 11.22 5.59 1.84
C TYR A 146 11.06 4.23 1.17
N LYS A 147 9.91 3.57 1.30
CA LYS A 147 9.67 2.26 0.69
C LYS A 147 9.00 2.42 -0.67
N ASN A 148 9.44 1.66 -1.63
CA ASN A 148 8.67 1.50 -2.85
C ASN A 148 7.86 0.19 -2.79
N PHE A 149 6.55 0.32 -2.68
CA PHE A 149 5.62 -0.79 -2.51
C PHE A 149 5.64 -1.80 -3.68
N PHE A 150 6.00 -1.35 -4.87
CA PHE A 150 6.18 -2.21 -6.04
C PHE A 150 7.07 -3.43 -5.74
N TYR A 151 8.18 -3.24 -5.02
CA TYR A 151 9.14 -4.32 -4.80
C TYR A 151 8.60 -5.48 -3.97
N GLU A 152 7.57 -5.28 -3.17
CA GLU A 152 7.01 -6.34 -2.32
C GLU A 152 6.37 -7.46 -3.14
N PHE A 153 5.52 -7.11 -4.11
CA PHE A 153 4.74 -8.07 -4.90
C PHE A 153 4.75 -7.79 -6.40
N ARG A 154 5.62 -6.88 -6.88
CA ARG A 154 5.69 -6.46 -8.28
C ARG A 154 4.37 -5.93 -8.83
N GLU A 155 3.63 -5.22 -8.01
CA GLU A 155 2.43 -4.50 -8.46
C GLU A 155 2.85 -3.25 -9.22
N TRP A 156 2.97 -3.39 -10.54
CA TRP A 156 3.55 -2.38 -11.41
C TRP A 156 2.97 -0.97 -11.25
N PRO A 157 1.66 -0.78 -11.01
CA PRO A 157 1.10 0.56 -10.84
C PRO A 157 1.76 1.40 -9.74
N TYR A 158 2.27 0.75 -8.68
CA TYR A 158 2.93 1.44 -7.56
C TYR A 158 4.37 1.86 -7.82
N LYS A 159 5.00 1.39 -8.93
CA LYS A 159 6.44 1.54 -9.17
C LYS A 159 6.87 3.01 -9.20
N ASP A 160 6.10 3.85 -9.87
CA ASP A 160 6.45 5.23 -10.18
C ASP A 160 5.51 6.24 -9.50
N VAL A 161 4.75 5.82 -8.48
CA VAL A 161 3.94 6.74 -7.66
C VAL A 161 4.87 7.60 -6.82
N LYS A 162 4.71 8.93 -6.90
CA LYS A 162 5.46 9.86 -6.06
C LYS A 162 5.06 9.66 -4.58
N PRO A 163 6.01 9.34 -3.68
CA PRO A 163 5.72 9.26 -2.26
C PRO A 163 5.30 10.62 -1.70
N ARG A 164 4.11 10.68 -1.06
CA ARG A 164 3.59 11.86 -0.39
C ARG A 164 2.73 11.43 0.80
N ILE A 165 2.48 12.33 1.72
CA ILE A 165 1.52 12.16 2.81
C ILE A 165 0.28 12.99 2.48
N ILE A 166 -0.91 12.40 2.64
CA ILE A 166 -2.19 13.12 2.57
C ILE A 166 -2.87 13.11 3.92
N ALA A 167 -3.63 14.17 4.23
CA ALA A 167 -4.58 14.20 5.32
C ALA A 167 -6.00 14.14 4.76
N GLU A 168 -6.79 13.20 5.22
CA GLU A 168 -8.17 13.00 4.81
C GLU A 168 -9.12 13.12 5.99
N LYS A 169 -10.40 13.40 5.70
CA LYS A 169 -11.46 13.32 6.68
C LYS A 169 -11.47 11.94 7.32
N TYR A 170 -11.53 11.89 8.65
CA TYR A 170 -11.71 10.64 9.37
C TYR A 170 -13.15 10.13 9.20
N GLU A 171 -13.29 8.90 8.71
CA GLU A 171 -14.58 8.20 8.60
C GLU A 171 -14.57 7.00 9.56
N PRO A 172 -15.36 7.04 10.65
CA PRO A 172 -15.36 5.99 11.68
C PRO A 172 -15.71 4.59 11.16
N SER A 173 -16.56 4.51 10.14
CA SER A 173 -16.96 3.24 9.50
C SER A 173 -15.83 2.49 8.81
N LEU A 174 -14.73 3.18 8.46
CA LEU A 174 -13.55 2.58 7.85
C LEU A 174 -12.53 2.09 8.88
N GLY A 175 -12.64 2.53 10.14
CA GLY A 175 -11.70 2.18 11.21
C GLY A 175 -12.03 0.90 11.98
N ASN A 176 -13.23 0.33 11.79
CA ASN A 176 -13.68 -0.86 12.51
C ASN A 176 -13.35 -2.18 11.79
N ALA A 177 -12.74 -2.13 10.60
CA ALA A 177 -12.36 -3.34 9.86
C ALA A 177 -11.14 -4.09 10.44
N ASP A 178 -10.36 -3.44 11.31
CA ASP A 178 -9.11 -4.00 11.84
C ASP A 178 -9.16 -4.41 13.32
N SER A 179 -10.35 -4.43 13.95
CA SER A 179 -10.49 -4.75 15.38
C SER A 179 -11.16 -6.09 15.68
N GLU A 180 -11.45 -6.91 14.65
CA GLU A 180 -12.00 -8.26 14.82
C GLU A 180 -11.16 -9.28 14.02
N GLU A 181 -9.88 -9.48 14.40
CA GLU A 181 -9.15 -10.74 14.16
C GLU A 181 -8.07 -10.96 15.21
#